data_71854e20544a9b1cd94723ffb1597b33
#
_entry.id   71854e20544a9b1cd94723ffb1597b33
#
_cell.length_a   1.000
_cell.length_b   1.000
_cell.length_c   1.000
_cell.angle_alpha   90.00
_cell.angle_beta   90.00
_cell.angle_gamma   90.00
#
_symmetry.space_group_name_H-M   'P 1'
#
loop_
_entity.id
_entity.type
_entity.pdbx_description
1 polymer ?
#
loop_
_entity_poly.entity_id
_entity_poly.type
_entity_poly.pdbx_seq_one_letter_code
_entity_poly.pdbx_strand_id
1 'polypeptide(L)'
;VVMSLPNPYQHGFVRKSPFTAGLLSCIIPGLGQLYATNWEKGWGPFIWTVAGLPLAYTGSLLATLINGEGGLMFVGVMHIGVTLYSVLDAVYLAQKVNMQNGYISMQIGKKTSLGFRPEFQYGSLMQQNGAMTSGFTSGIGLSLNF
;
A
#
# COMPACT_ATOMS: atom_id res chain seq x y z
N VAL A 1 -10.93 -4.72 38.33
CA VAL A 1 -10.35 -5.46 37.21
C VAL A 1 -10.96 -4.87 35.95
N VAL A 2 -10.18 -4.11 35.20
CA VAL A 2 -10.60 -3.58 33.89
C VAL A 2 -10.47 -4.71 32.90
N MET A 3 -11.57 -5.38 32.55
CA MET A 3 -11.61 -6.28 31.40
C MET A 3 -11.66 -5.41 30.14
N SER A 4 -10.53 -5.18 29.50
CA SER A 4 -10.50 -4.63 28.15
C SER A 4 -10.99 -5.71 27.18
N LEU A 5 -12.16 -5.49 26.59
CA LEU A 5 -12.57 -6.30 25.44
C LEU A 5 -11.49 -6.19 24.35
N PRO A 6 -11.12 -7.30 23.69
CA PRO A 6 -10.18 -7.24 22.60
C PRO A 6 -10.73 -6.29 21.54
N ASN A 7 -9.96 -5.24 21.24
CA ASN A 7 -10.30 -4.28 20.19
C ASN A 7 -10.37 -5.04 18.86
N PRO A 8 -11.53 -5.14 18.19
CA PRO A 8 -11.66 -5.84 16.92
C PRO A 8 -10.80 -5.23 15.80
N TYR A 9 -10.24 -4.02 16.03
CA TYR A 9 -9.34 -3.33 15.12
C TYR A 9 -7.85 -3.56 15.42
N GLN A 10 -7.50 -4.43 16.40
CA GLN A 10 -6.11 -4.82 16.69
C GLN A 10 -5.57 -5.93 15.78
N HIS A 11 -6.23 -6.24 14.68
CA HIS A 11 -5.53 -6.96 13.61
C HIS A 11 -4.47 -6.03 13.04
N GLY A 12 -3.22 -6.31 13.43
CA GLY A 12 -2.04 -5.52 13.20
C GLY A 12 -1.94 -4.94 11.79
N PHE A 13 -2.44 -3.73 11.60
CA PHE A 13 -2.18 -2.98 10.39
C PHE A 13 -0.69 -2.64 10.36
N VAL A 14 0.05 -3.41 9.60
CA VAL A 14 1.46 -3.16 9.37
C VAL A 14 1.57 -1.92 8.48
N ARG A 15 2.32 -0.91 8.95
CA ARG A 15 2.65 0.27 8.15
C ARG A 15 3.28 -0.17 6.83
N LYS A 16 2.74 0.31 5.73
CA LYS A 16 3.28 0.03 4.39
C LYS A 16 4.38 1.04 4.05
N SER A 17 5.54 0.54 3.65
CA SER A 17 6.64 1.40 3.19
C SER A 17 6.37 1.89 1.77
N PRO A 18 6.24 3.22 1.52
CA PRO A 18 6.08 3.76 0.16
C PRO A 18 7.28 3.46 -0.72
N PHE A 19 8.50 3.47 -0.15
CA PHE A 19 9.71 3.12 -0.87
C PHE A 19 9.70 1.66 -1.34
N THR A 20 9.33 0.73 -0.45
CA THR A 20 9.22 -0.70 -0.80
C THR A 20 8.14 -0.92 -1.87
N ALA A 21 7.00 -0.23 -1.76
CA ALA A 21 5.94 -0.31 -2.77
C ALA A 21 6.42 0.16 -4.14
N GLY A 22 7.11 1.31 -4.21
CA GLY A 22 7.70 1.82 -5.44
C GLY A 22 8.75 0.89 -6.03
N LEU A 23 9.66 0.37 -5.21
CA LEU A 23 10.71 -0.55 -5.64
C LEU A 23 10.14 -1.86 -6.21
N LEU A 24 9.14 -2.44 -5.55
CA LEU A 24 8.44 -3.64 -6.04
C LEU A 24 7.77 -3.40 -7.39
N SER A 25 7.13 -2.22 -7.58
CA SER A 25 6.51 -1.86 -8.86
C SER A 25 7.54 -1.53 -9.95
N CYS A 26 8.75 -1.12 -9.59
CA CYS A 26 9.84 -0.93 -10.55
C CYS A 26 10.35 -2.26 -11.12
N ILE A 27 10.40 -3.31 -10.28
CA ILE A 27 10.83 -4.66 -10.70
C ILE A 27 9.71 -5.36 -11.46
N ILE A 28 8.51 -5.37 -10.92
CA ILE A 28 7.31 -5.98 -11.52
C ILE A 28 6.15 -4.98 -11.37
N PRO A 29 5.76 -4.27 -12.44
CA PRO A 29 4.61 -3.38 -12.41
C PRO A 29 3.37 -4.05 -11.83
N GLY A 30 2.73 -3.40 -10.86
CA GLY A 30 1.58 -3.94 -10.12
C GLY A 30 1.91 -4.58 -8.78
N LEU A 31 3.12 -5.12 -8.60
CA LEU A 31 3.47 -5.83 -7.36
C LEU A 31 3.50 -4.89 -6.13
N GLY A 32 3.95 -3.67 -6.30
CA GLY A 32 3.94 -2.67 -5.22
C GLY A 32 2.52 -2.24 -4.83
N GLN A 33 1.60 -2.15 -5.78
CA GLN A 33 0.18 -1.87 -5.53
C GLN A 33 -0.48 -3.03 -4.78
N LEU A 34 -0.21 -4.28 -5.18
CA LEU A 34 -0.64 -5.48 -4.47
C LEU A 34 -0.12 -5.50 -3.03
N TYR A 35 1.16 -5.18 -2.83
CA TYR A 35 1.78 -5.06 -1.51
C TYR A 35 1.10 -3.97 -0.66
N ALA A 36 0.89 -2.78 -1.22
CA ALA A 36 0.33 -1.64 -0.50
C ALA A 36 -1.11 -1.91 -0.05
N THR A 37 -1.91 -2.57 -0.87
CA THR A 37 -3.36 -2.79 -0.66
C THR A 37 -3.71 -4.21 -0.19
N ASN A 38 -2.74 -5.01 0.27
CA ASN A 38 -2.96 -6.40 0.66
C ASN A 38 -3.68 -7.22 -0.44
N TRP A 39 -3.17 -7.13 -1.68
CA TRP A 39 -3.69 -7.84 -2.87
C TRP A 39 -5.04 -7.37 -3.40
N GLU A 40 -5.56 -6.23 -2.96
CA GLU A 40 -6.84 -5.70 -3.47
C GLU A 40 -6.69 -4.97 -4.81
N LYS A 41 -5.58 -4.23 -4.99
CA LYS A 41 -5.36 -3.39 -6.19
C LYS A 41 -4.01 -3.69 -6.83
N GLY A 42 -3.90 -3.40 -8.13
CA GLY A 42 -2.65 -3.59 -8.89
C GLY A 42 -2.64 -4.81 -9.80
N TRP A 43 -3.73 -5.56 -9.87
CA TRP A 43 -3.82 -6.73 -10.73
C TRP A 43 -3.69 -6.40 -12.22
N GLY A 44 -4.21 -5.25 -12.67
CA GLY A 44 -4.10 -4.84 -14.08
C GLY A 44 -2.65 -4.73 -14.55
N PRO A 45 -1.82 -3.85 -13.98
CA PRO A 45 -0.39 -3.74 -14.30
C PRO A 45 0.39 -5.04 -14.07
N PHE A 46 0.04 -5.81 -13.03
CA PHE A 46 0.67 -7.09 -12.73
C PHE A 46 0.42 -8.14 -13.83
N ILE A 47 -0.85 -8.34 -14.22
CA ILE A 47 -1.21 -9.28 -15.30
C ILE A 47 -0.63 -8.82 -16.63
N TRP A 48 -0.64 -7.50 -16.90
CA TRP A 48 0.04 -6.95 -18.07
C TRP A 48 1.51 -7.38 -18.12
N THR A 49 2.22 -7.26 -17.00
CA THR A 49 3.66 -7.59 -16.96
C THR A 49 3.92 -9.08 -17.07
N VAL A 50 3.14 -9.91 -16.39
CA VAL A 50 3.39 -11.36 -16.32
C VAL A 50 2.88 -12.10 -17.55
N ALA A 51 1.76 -11.69 -18.11
CA ALA A 51 1.12 -12.38 -19.24
C ALA A 51 1.04 -11.49 -20.50
N GLY A 52 0.58 -10.27 -20.39
CA GLY A 52 0.35 -9.38 -21.52
C GLY A 52 1.64 -8.99 -22.23
N LEU A 53 2.69 -8.67 -21.48
CA LEU A 53 3.98 -8.26 -22.05
C LEU A 53 4.65 -9.38 -22.86
N PRO A 54 4.79 -10.62 -22.38
CA PRO A 54 5.33 -11.72 -23.20
C PRO A 54 4.52 -11.96 -24.47
N LEU A 55 3.18 -11.92 -24.37
CA LEU A 55 2.31 -12.05 -25.54
C LEU A 55 2.48 -10.90 -26.53
N ALA A 56 2.58 -9.66 -26.04
CA ALA A 56 2.80 -8.50 -26.88
C ALA A 56 4.16 -8.55 -27.60
N TYR A 57 5.22 -8.97 -26.91
CA TYR A 57 6.54 -9.14 -27.53
C TYR A 57 6.57 -10.26 -28.57
N THR A 58 5.97 -11.42 -28.28
CA THR A 58 5.91 -12.53 -29.26
C THR A 58 5.06 -12.15 -30.46
N GLY A 59 3.91 -11.52 -30.27
CA GLY A 59 3.06 -11.03 -31.35
C GLY A 59 3.73 -9.96 -32.21
N SER A 60 4.46 -9.01 -31.59
CA SER A 60 5.17 -7.98 -32.33
C SER A 60 6.39 -8.52 -33.08
N LEU A 61 7.07 -9.53 -32.53
CA LEU A 61 8.14 -10.22 -33.23
C LEU A 61 7.64 -10.95 -34.51
N LEU A 62 6.53 -11.68 -34.39
CA LEU A 62 5.88 -12.30 -35.52
C LEU A 62 5.44 -11.29 -36.58
N ALA A 63 4.83 -10.18 -36.16
CA ALA A 63 4.43 -9.09 -37.05
C ALA A 63 5.63 -8.47 -37.78
N THR A 64 6.77 -8.29 -37.11
CA THR A 64 8.02 -7.78 -37.69
C THR A 64 8.58 -8.73 -38.73
N LEU A 65 8.49 -10.04 -38.49
CA LEU A 65 8.94 -11.07 -39.49
C LEU A 65 8.07 -11.07 -40.75
N ILE A 66 6.78 -10.70 -40.64
CA ILE A 66 5.83 -10.71 -41.76
C ILE A 66 5.85 -9.36 -42.51
N ASN A 67 5.84 -8.24 -41.82
CA ASN A 67 5.58 -6.92 -42.39
C ASN A 67 6.72 -5.90 -42.23
N GLY A 68 7.84 -6.25 -41.58
CA GLY A 68 8.96 -5.33 -41.31
C GLY A 68 8.54 -4.16 -40.36
N GLU A 69 9.42 -3.83 -39.48
CA GLU A 69 9.56 -2.64 -38.63
C GLU A 69 8.42 -2.13 -37.70
N GLY A 70 8.77 -1.81 -36.45
CA GLY A 70 8.05 -0.89 -35.56
C GLY A 70 7.34 -1.49 -34.32
N GLY A 71 6.89 -2.73 -34.37
CA GLY A 71 6.06 -3.31 -33.29
C GLY A 71 6.78 -3.45 -31.96
N LEU A 72 8.05 -3.86 -31.96
CA LEU A 72 8.85 -4.06 -30.75
C LEU A 72 9.08 -2.75 -29.98
N MET A 73 9.36 -1.67 -30.70
CA MET A 73 9.56 -0.35 -30.10
C MET A 73 8.28 0.16 -29.38
N PHE A 74 7.13 -0.03 -30.02
CA PHE A 74 5.83 0.33 -29.43
C PHE A 74 5.56 -0.42 -28.14
N VAL A 75 5.78 -1.74 -28.11
CA VAL A 75 5.60 -2.56 -26.90
C VAL A 75 6.54 -2.10 -25.78
N GLY A 76 7.80 -1.77 -26.12
CA GLY A 76 8.76 -1.22 -25.15
C GLY A 76 8.31 0.10 -24.53
N VAL A 77 7.85 1.05 -25.34
CA VAL A 77 7.32 2.34 -24.86
C VAL A 77 6.10 2.15 -23.97
N MET A 78 5.16 1.29 -24.36
CA MET A 78 3.99 0.95 -23.55
C MET A 78 4.39 0.36 -22.20
N HIS A 79 5.38 -0.55 -22.17
CA HIS A 79 5.85 -1.14 -20.92
C HIS A 79 6.48 -0.11 -19.99
N ILE A 80 7.30 0.81 -20.51
CA ILE A 80 7.86 1.92 -19.72
C ILE A 80 6.73 2.76 -19.13
N GLY A 81 5.71 3.10 -19.90
CA GLY A 81 4.55 3.85 -19.44
C GLY A 81 3.80 3.14 -18.30
N VAL A 82 3.53 1.85 -18.44
CA VAL A 82 2.89 1.02 -17.40
C VAL A 82 3.76 0.95 -16.14
N THR A 83 5.08 0.83 -16.30
CA THR A 83 6.01 0.78 -15.16
C THR A 83 6.02 2.09 -14.38
N LEU A 84 6.16 3.23 -15.06
CA LEU A 84 6.13 4.55 -14.43
C LEU A 84 4.80 4.79 -13.69
N TYR A 85 3.68 4.51 -14.36
CA TYR A 85 2.36 4.60 -13.72
C TYR A 85 2.30 3.72 -12.48
N SER A 86 2.72 2.48 -12.58
CA SER A 86 2.66 1.51 -11.47
C SER A 86 3.50 1.92 -10.27
N VAL A 87 4.70 2.48 -10.50
CA VAL A 87 5.58 2.98 -9.42
C VAL A 87 4.92 4.15 -8.68
N LEU A 88 4.43 5.14 -9.42
CA LEU A 88 3.80 6.33 -8.82
C LEU A 88 2.54 5.96 -8.05
N ASP A 89 1.69 5.13 -8.63
CA ASP A 89 0.44 4.69 -8.00
C ASP A 89 0.70 3.81 -6.77
N ALA A 90 1.70 2.93 -6.80
CA ALA A 90 2.08 2.10 -5.64
C ALA A 90 2.55 2.94 -4.45
N VAL A 91 3.38 3.96 -4.70
CA VAL A 91 3.83 4.90 -3.66
C VAL A 91 2.65 5.66 -3.07
N TYR A 92 1.77 6.19 -3.93
CA TYR A 92 0.57 6.90 -3.52
C TYR A 92 -0.36 6.01 -2.69
N LEU A 93 -0.62 4.78 -3.14
CA LEU A 93 -1.48 3.83 -2.43
C LEU A 93 -0.91 3.46 -1.05
N ALA A 94 0.41 3.25 -0.93
CA ALA A 94 1.04 2.97 0.35
C ALA A 94 0.88 4.14 1.33
N GLN A 95 1.04 5.38 0.87
CA GLN A 95 0.80 6.57 1.67
C GLN A 95 -0.67 6.70 2.07
N LYS A 96 -1.58 6.50 1.11
CA LYS A 96 -3.04 6.56 1.35
C LYS A 96 -3.50 5.54 2.38
N VAL A 97 -3.05 4.29 2.27
CA VAL A 97 -3.36 3.23 3.24
C VAL A 97 -2.81 3.56 4.62
N ASN A 98 -1.59 4.09 4.71
CA ASN A 98 -1.03 4.53 5.98
C ASN A 98 -1.86 5.65 6.61
N MET A 99 -2.29 6.65 5.83
CA MET A 99 -3.16 7.73 6.33
C MET A 99 -4.52 7.19 6.79
N GLN A 100 -5.14 6.29 6.03
CA GLN A 100 -6.41 5.67 6.40
C GLN A 100 -6.31 4.84 7.69
N ASN A 101 -5.15 4.24 7.93
CA ASN A 101 -4.85 3.48 9.14
C ASN A 101 -4.37 4.38 10.30
N GLY A 102 -4.45 5.70 10.16
CA GLY A 102 -4.07 6.66 11.18
C GLY A 102 -2.55 6.88 11.35
N TYR A 103 -1.73 6.40 10.43
CA TYR A 103 -0.30 6.64 10.45
C TYR A 103 0.02 7.96 9.75
N ILE A 104 -0.01 9.05 10.48
CA ILE A 104 0.56 10.33 10.05
C ILE A 104 2.02 10.33 10.50
N SER A 105 2.97 10.25 9.57
CA SER A 105 4.39 10.33 9.91
C SER A 105 4.99 11.61 9.36
N MET A 106 5.64 12.37 10.24
CA MET A 106 6.44 13.53 9.86
C MET A 106 7.93 13.15 9.92
N GLN A 107 8.64 13.33 8.84
CA GLN A 107 10.08 13.05 8.80
C GLN A 107 10.82 14.25 9.38
N ILE A 108 11.46 14.07 10.55
CA ILE A 108 12.17 15.13 11.29
C ILE A 108 13.67 15.14 10.91
N GLY A 109 14.17 14.09 10.28
CA GLY A 109 15.58 13.97 9.88
C GLY A 109 15.82 12.87 8.87
N LYS A 110 17.07 12.71 8.40
CA LYS A 110 17.42 11.70 7.39
C LYS A 110 17.12 10.25 7.81
N LYS A 111 17.07 9.99 9.12
CA LYS A 111 16.82 8.64 9.68
C LYS A 111 15.70 8.60 10.72
N THR A 112 15.18 9.78 11.15
CA THR A 112 14.21 9.85 12.24
C THR A 112 12.85 10.28 11.72
N SER A 113 11.82 9.49 11.98
CA SER A 113 10.44 9.84 11.67
C SER A 113 9.58 9.81 12.93
N LEU A 114 8.74 10.84 13.11
CA LEU A 114 7.73 10.92 14.14
C LEU A 114 6.40 10.46 13.55
N GLY A 115 5.81 9.42 14.13
CA GLY A 115 4.50 8.93 13.74
C GLY A 115 3.44 9.36 14.75
N PHE A 116 2.33 9.89 14.25
CA PHE A 116 1.13 10.19 15.02
C PHE A 116 0.07 9.16 14.69
N ARG A 117 -0.54 8.59 15.72
CA ARG A 117 -1.66 7.66 15.58
C ARG A 117 -2.80 8.13 16.45
N PRO A 118 -3.93 8.55 15.87
CA PRO A 118 -5.13 8.77 16.66
C PRO A 118 -5.65 7.43 17.18
N GLU A 119 -5.81 7.31 18.48
CA GLU A 119 -6.38 6.13 19.12
C GLU A 119 -7.77 6.49 19.65
N PHE A 120 -8.78 5.74 19.17
CA PHE A 120 -10.14 5.86 19.64
C PHE A 120 -10.55 4.54 20.30
N GLN A 121 -10.85 4.59 21.59
CA GLN A 121 -11.36 3.43 22.31
C GLN A 121 -12.77 3.71 22.80
N TYR A 122 -13.70 2.84 22.46
CA TYR A 122 -15.01 2.79 23.05
C TYR A 122 -15.04 1.62 24.02
N GLY A 123 -15.22 1.87 25.30
CA GLY A 123 -15.20 0.85 26.33
C GLY A 123 -16.34 1.06 27.33
N SER A 124 -16.85 -0.02 27.90
CA SER A 124 -17.71 0.00 29.05
C SER A 124 -16.85 -0.11 30.31
N LEU A 125 -16.93 0.88 31.19
CA LEU A 125 -16.30 0.86 32.50
C LEU A 125 -17.33 0.38 33.53
N MET A 126 -16.97 -0.65 34.28
CA MET A 126 -17.77 -1.09 35.41
C MET A 126 -17.39 -0.23 36.63
N GLN A 127 -18.29 0.62 37.06
CA GLN A 127 -18.09 1.45 38.23
C GLN A 127 -18.20 0.61 39.51
N GLN A 128 -17.50 1.00 40.56
CA GLN A 128 -17.43 0.27 41.85
C GLN A 128 -18.79 0.00 42.50
N ASN A 129 -19.83 0.70 42.04
CA ASN A 129 -21.24 0.52 42.47
C ASN A 129 -22.03 -0.47 41.59
N GLY A 130 -21.37 -1.18 40.67
CA GLY A 130 -22.01 -2.15 39.77
C GLY A 130 -22.70 -1.55 38.53
N ALA A 131 -22.70 -0.23 38.35
CA ALA A 131 -23.26 0.39 37.16
C ALA A 131 -22.29 0.32 36.00
N MET A 132 -22.79 -0.04 34.81
CA MET A 132 -22.03 0.03 33.57
C MET A 132 -22.15 1.41 32.93
N THR A 133 -21.03 2.10 32.80
CA THR A 133 -20.97 3.36 32.08
C THR A 133 -20.15 3.14 30.80
N SER A 134 -20.74 3.39 29.64
CA SER A 134 -20.03 3.40 28.39
C SER A 134 -19.34 4.74 28.19
N GLY A 135 -18.04 4.71 27.89
CA GLY A 135 -17.23 5.90 27.67
C GLY A 135 -16.44 5.81 26.36
N PHE A 136 -16.28 6.96 25.75
CA PHE A 136 -15.40 7.15 24.60
C PHE A 136 -14.10 7.76 25.08
N THR A 137 -12.98 7.09 24.83
CA THR A 137 -11.65 7.61 25.13
C THR A 137 -10.91 7.87 23.82
N SER A 138 -10.46 9.10 23.63
CA SER A 138 -9.60 9.47 22.50
C SER A 138 -8.19 9.74 23.01
N GLY A 139 -7.21 9.21 22.30
CA GLY A 139 -5.78 9.38 22.58
C GLY A 139 -4.98 9.62 21.32
N ILE A 140 -3.76 10.10 21.49
CA ILE A 140 -2.78 10.23 20.40
C ILE A 140 -1.57 9.39 20.80
N GLY A 141 -1.31 8.32 20.03
CA GLY A 141 -0.11 7.53 20.14
C GLY A 141 1.05 8.21 19.38
N LEU A 142 2.21 8.37 20.03
CA LEU A 142 3.43 8.89 19.43
C LEU A 142 4.42 7.73 19.25
N SER A 143 4.95 7.57 18.04
CA SER A 143 6.03 6.61 17.77
C SER A 143 7.23 7.34 17.17
N LEU A 144 8.42 7.11 17.76
CA LEU A 144 9.70 7.57 17.23
C LEU A 144 10.41 6.37 16.60
N ASN A 145 10.77 6.48 15.32
CA ASN A 145 11.59 5.51 14.62
C ASN A 145 12.93 6.16 14.28
N PHE A 146 14.02 5.47 14.65
CA PHE A 146 15.41 5.90 14.45
C PHE A 146 16.05 5.13 13.29
#